data_1ef7010d757ec2d3da4c26ef497ea502
#
_entry.id   1ef7010d757ec2d3da4c26ef497ea502
#
_cell.length_a   1.000
_cell.length_b   1.000
_cell.length_c   1.000
_cell.angle_alpha   90.00
_cell.angle_beta   90.00
_cell.angle_gamma   90.00
#
_symmetry.space_group_name_H-M   'P 1'
#
loop_
_entity.id
_entity.type
_entity.pdbx_description
1 polymer ?
#
loop_
_entity_poly.entity_id
_entity_poly.type
_entity_poly.pdbx_seq_one_letter_code
_entity_poly.pdbx_strand_id
1 'polypeptide(L)'
;MSANAPTMEAVRPINESTDRALESTILSPRFYTTDFDEMDRFDISSVKPEWDKLMQEFELDINQAHFQRPEDMSKDYSHLPEGLYQEFLDFLISSITSEFSGCVLYSEIKKSIKNPDLKDLFSYMARDESRHAGFINQWLKDFGIGVDLGFLARTKKYTFFKPKFIFYATYLSEKIGYARYITIYRIIQNKPELRFHPIFLWFEKWCNDEFRHGEAFALLMRSTPKLLNGGNRLWIRFFLLAVYATMYVRDHSRPEFHKALGVSPTDYDRKVLEITSDITKQVFPFTINLDDSRVWECFEKLRKISDEVDHLKQVGGIFSAIKRGALVVAATATFLRLYMLPVVPNELPSDIRMAPVW
;
A
#
# COMPACT_ATOMS: atom_id res chain seq x y z
N MET A 1 -23.39 47.07 -12.91
CA MET A 1 -22.27 46.15 -13.14
C MET A 1 -22.71 44.78 -12.67
N SER A 2 -23.08 43.91 -13.61
CA SER A 2 -23.62 42.58 -13.34
C SER A 2 -22.44 41.63 -13.09
N ALA A 3 -22.37 41.04 -11.89
CA ALA A 3 -21.39 40.02 -11.58
C ALA A 3 -21.80 38.72 -12.27
N ASN A 4 -20.98 38.28 -13.24
CA ASN A 4 -21.13 36.97 -13.84
C ASN A 4 -20.91 35.88 -12.79
N ALA A 5 -21.97 35.12 -12.52
CA ALA A 5 -21.84 33.84 -11.78
C ALA A 5 -20.90 32.88 -12.53
N PRO A 6 -20.02 32.13 -11.83
CA PRO A 6 -19.19 31.18 -12.49
C PRO A 6 -20.06 30.10 -13.13
N THR A 7 -19.91 29.91 -14.43
CA THR A 7 -20.50 28.81 -15.18
C THR A 7 -20.05 27.48 -14.51
N MET A 8 -21.02 26.68 -14.05
CA MET A 8 -20.78 25.29 -13.66
C MET A 8 -20.14 24.57 -14.86
N GLU A 9 -18.86 24.24 -14.76
CA GLU A 9 -18.23 23.28 -15.67
C GLU A 9 -19.10 22.03 -15.68
N ALA A 10 -19.54 21.62 -16.86
CA ALA A 10 -20.27 20.39 -17.03
C ALA A 10 -19.40 19.24 -16.48
N VAL A 11 -19.87 18.61 -15.41
CA VAL A 11 -19.21 17.46 -14.79
C VAL A 11 -19.14 16.37 -15.85
N ARG A 12 -17.94 16.11 -16.38
CA ARG A 12 -17.73 14.99 -17.29
C ARG A 12 -18.15 13.70 -16.58
N PRO A 13 -18.88 12.79 -17.24
CA PRO A 13 -19.21 11.52 -16.62
C PRO A 13 -17.89 10.81 -16.24
N ILE A 14 -17.79 10.45 -14.96
CA ILE A 14 -16.63 9.72 -14.42
C ILE A 14 -16.69 8.31 -15.02
N ASN A 15 -15.58 7.77 -15.49
CA ASN A 15 -15.52 6.40 -15.93
C ASN A 15 -15.55 5.44 -14.72
N GLU A 16 -16.01 4.21 -14.93
CA GLU A 16 -16.20 3.20 -13.89
C GLU A 16 -14.93 2.95 -13.06
N SER A 17 -13.76 2.91 -13.70
CA SER A 17 -12.49 2.68 -13.01
C SER A 17 -12.10 3.83 -12.09
N THR A 18 -12.39 5.07 -12.48
CA THR A 18 -12.20 6.24 -11.61
C THR A 18 -13.19 6.24 -10.47
N ASP A 19 -14.43 5.83 -10.71
CA ASP A 19 -15.46 5.70 -9.67
C ASP A 19 -15.07 4.63 -8.64
N ARG A 20 -14.61 3.45 -9.08
CA ARG A 20 -14.03 2.43 -8.19
C ARG A 20 -12.84 2.96 -7.38
N ALA A 21 -11.94 3.72 -8.00
CA ALA A 21 -10.81 4.33 -7.32
C ALA A 21 -11.24 5.38 -6.27
N LEU A 22 -12.40 6.02 -6.45
CA LEU A 22 -12.99 6.95 -5.49
C LEU A 22 -13.60 6.27 -4.27
N GLU A 23 -13.95 5.01 -4.35
CA GLU A 23 -14.55 4.31 -3.23
C GLU A 23 -13.73 4.47 -1.95
N SER A 24 -14.42 4.68 -0.85
CA SER A 24 -13.81 4.88 0.47
C SER A 24 -14.31 3.82 1.43
N THR A 25 -13.68 2.65 1.35
CA THR A 25 -13.88 1.53 2.28
C THR A 25 -12.70 1.43 3.25
N ILE A 26 -12.77 0.53 4.22
CA ILE A 26 -11.63 0.25 5.10
C ILE A 26 -10.45 -0.37 4.33
N LEU A 27 -10.71 -0.99 3.19
CA LEU A 27 -9.71 -1.65 2.32
C LEU A 27 -9.15 -0.72 1.24
N SER A 28 -9.83 0.40 0.96
CA SER A 28 -9.40 1.32 -0.11
C SER A 28 -8.13 2.07 0.27
N PRO A 29 -7.22 2.29 -0.67
CA PRO A 29 -6.08 3.18 -0.49
C PRO A 29 -6.55 4.59 -0.08
N ARG A 30 -5.84 5.21 0.86
CA ARG A 30 -6.19 6.52 1.40
C ARG A 30 -5.19 7.57 0.97
N PHE A 31 -5.68 8.77 0.67
CA PHE A 31 -4.84 9.93 0.50
C PHE A 31 -4.59 10.55 1.87
N TYR A 32 -3.33 10.90 2.13
CA TYR A 32 -2.91 11.42 3.42
C TYR A 32 -2.48 12.88 3.31
N THR A 33 -2.62 13.60 4.43
CA THR A 33 -1.96 14.87 4.70
C THR A 33 -1.36 14.82 6.10
N THR A 34 -0.41 15.71 6.41
CA THR A 34 0.33 15.68 7.67
C THR A 34 0.61 17.08 8.21
N ASP A 35 1.21 17.15 9.40
CA ASP A 35 1.80 18.35 9.96
C ASP A 35 3.16 18.59 9.30
N PHE A 36 3.19 19.51 8.32
CA PHE A 36 4.40 19.82 7.56
C PHE A 36 5.45 20.54 8.40
N ASP A 37 5.04 21.32 9.40
CA ASP A 37 5.98 22.00 10.32
C ASP A 37 6.64 20.98 11.27
N GLU A 38 5.93 19.94 11.70
CA GLU A 38 6.52 18.84 12.45
C GLU A 38 7.43 18.00 11.55
N MET A 39 7.03 17.75 10.31
CA MET A 39 7.81 17.03 9.30
C MET A 39 9.15 17.73 9.02
N ASP A 40 9.16 19.03 8.90
CA ASP A 40 10.33 19.86 8.58
C ASP A 40 11.43 19.82 9.66
N ARG A 41 11.08 19.40 10.89
CA ARG A 41 11.99 19.36 12.06
C ARG A 41 12.72 18.03 12.26
N PHE A 42 12.48 17.04 11.42
CA PHE A 42 13.18 15.77 11.55
C PHE A 42 14.67 15.95 11.22
N ASP A 43 15.52 15.44 12.11
CA ASP A 43 16.97 15.49 11.99
C ASP A 43 17.51 14.08 11.70
N ILE A 44 18.25 13.97 10.59
CA ILE A 44 18.83 12.71 10.12
C ILE A 44 20.33 12.61 10.44
N SER A 45 20.88 13.55 11.21
CA SER A 45 22.33 13.62 11.47
C SER A 45 22.90 12.35 12.08
N SER A 46 22.12 11.65 12.92
CA SER A 46 22.55 10.41 13.57
C SER A 46 22.63 9.20 12.63
N VAL A 47 22.07 9.29 11.43
CA VAL A 47 22.05 8.25 10.40
C VAL A 47 22.58 8.76 9.05
N LYS A 48 23.32 9.87 9.08
CA LYS A 48 23.76 10.59 7.87
C LYS A 48 24.57 9.72 6.90
N PRO A 49 25.49 8.85 7.35
CA PRO A 49 26.23 7.99 6.42
C PRO A 49 25.33 7.03 5.61
N GLU A 50 24.34 6.42 6.27
CA GLU A 50 23.37 5.53 5.63
C GLU A 50 22.39 6.30 4.77
N TRP A 51 22.01 7.50 5.21
CA TRP A 51 21.17 8.41 4.46
C TRP A 51 21.83 8.82 3.15
N ASP A 52 23.08 9.24 3.16
CA ASP A 52 23.80 9.68 1.96
C ASP A 52 23.94 8.55 0.94
N LYS A 53 24.19 7.31 1.40
CA LYS A 53 24.18 6.15 0.51
C LYS A 53 22.82 5.92 -0.13
N LEU A 54 21.75 6.03 0.66
CA LEU A 54 20.39 5.87 0.15
C LEU A 54 20.05 6.95 -0.88
N MET A 55 20.43 8.21 -0.60
CA MET A 55 20.20 9.33 -1.53
C MET A 55 20.94 9.15 -2.84
N GLN A 56 22.18 8.62 -2.82
CA GLN A 56 22.91 8.26 -4.04
C GLN A 56 22.20 7.18 -4.85
N GLU A 57 21.58 6.18 -4.21
CA GLU A 57 20.80 5.16 -4.91
C GLU A 57 19.54 5.76 -5.58
N PHE A 58 18.89 6.73 -4.94
CA PHE A 58 17.78 7.48 -5.55
C PHE A 58 18.23 8.34 -6.73
N GLU A 59 19.41 8.95 -6.62
CA GLU A 59 20.00 9.81 -7.64
C GLU A 59 20.39 9.01 -8.90
N LEU A 60 20.95 7.82 -8.72
CA LEU A 60 21.31 6.91 -9.82
C LEU A 60 20.12 6.48 -10.67
N ASP A 61 18.93 6.49 -10.11
CA ASP A 61 17.66 6.16 -10.80
C ASP A 61 17.75 4.95 -11.73
N ILE A 62 18.27 3.85 -11.22
CA ILE A 62 18.57 2.62 -11.99
C ILE A 62 17.36 2.06 -12.75
N ASN A 63 16.14 2.42 -12.33
CA ASN A 63 14.88 1.99 -12.93
C ASN A 63 14.28 3.03 -13.89
N GLN A 64 15.00 4.10 -14.25
CA GLN A 64 14.49 5.17 -15.13
C GLN A 64 13.89 4.63 -16.44
N ALA A 65 14.57 3.69 -17.08
CA ALA A 65 14.12 3.11 -18.33
C ALA A 65 13.27 1.85 -18.17
N HIS A 66 13.10 1.35 -16.92
CA HIS A 66 12.42 0.09 -16.69
C HIS A 66 10.91 0.16 -16.92
N PHE A 67 10.27 1.24 -16.46
CA PHE A 67 8.80 1.41 -16.51
C PHE A 67 8.35 1.94 -17.89
N GLN A 68 8.86 1.35 -18.95
CA GLN A 68 8.45 1.60 -20.32
C GLN A 68 7.78 0.35 -20.86
N ARG A 69 6.57 0.51 -21.36
CA ARG A 69 5.84 -0.58 -22.00
C ARG A 69 6.26 -0.66 -23.47
N PRO A 70 6.72 -1.84 -23.95
CA PRO A 70 6.93 -2.04 -25.38
C PRO A 70 5.62 -1.91 -26.16
N GLU A 71 5.67 -1.26 -27.32
CA GLU A 71 4.47 -0.99 -28.16
C GLU A 71 3.81 -2.27 -28.68
N ASP A 72 4.59 -3.33 -28.88
CA ASP A 72 4.14 -4.64 -29.36
C ASP A 72 3.45 -5.50 -28.28
N MET A 73 3.44 -5.05 -27.04
CA MET A 73 2.80 -5.75 -25.92
C MET A 73 1.32 -5.41 -25.71
N SER A 74 0.71 -4.61 -26.58
CA SER A 74 -0.74 -4.38 -26.55
C SER A 74 -1.47 -5.65 -26.94
N LYS A 75 -2.24 -6.23 -26.03
CA LYS A 75 -3.03 -7.46 -26.24
C LYS A 75 -4.44 -7.27 -25.68
N ASP A 76 -5.37 -7.94 -26.34
CA ASP A 76 -6.72 -8.10 -25.81
C ASP A 76 -6.71 -9.22 -24.75
N TYR A 77 -7.11 -8.87 -23.53
CA TYR A 77 -7.24 -9.80 -22.40
C TYR A 77 -8.69 -10.18 -22.11
N SER A 78 -9.64 -9.88 -23.02
CA SER A 78 -11.05 -10.24 -22.90
C SER A 78 -11.29 -11.76 -22.85
N HIS A 79 -10.30 -12.55 -23.26
CA HIS A 79 -10.33 -14.02 -23.18
C HIS A 79 -10.14 -14.57 -21.77
N LEU A 80 -9.72 -13.76 -20.80
CA LEU A 80 -9.59 -14.21 -19.41
C LEU A 80 -10.96 -14.61 -18.85
N PRO A 81 -11.04 -15.65 -18.00
CA PRO A 81 -12.27 -15.97 -17.29
C PRO A 81 -12.81 -14.74 -16.56
N GLU A 82 -14.13 -14.52 -16.62
CA GLU A 82 -14.77 -13.28 -16.11
C GLU A 82 -14.37 -12.95 -14.66
N GLY A 83 -14.35 -13.92 -13.76
CA GLY A 83 -13.94 -13.69 -12.36
C GLY A 83 -12.50 -13.22 -12.26
N LEU A 84 -11.58 -13.85 -12.99
CA LEU A 84 -10.17 -13.45 -13.04
C LEU A 84 -10.00 -12.04 -13.65
N TYR A 85 -10.74 -11.76 -14.72
CA TYR A 85 -10.73 -10.45 -15.38
C TYR A 85 -11.12 -9.34 -14.40
N GLN A 86 -12.23 -9.49 -13.70
CA GLN A 86 -12.71 -8.49 -12.74
C GLN A 86 -11.79 -8.32 -11.53
N GLU A 87 -11.28 -9.41 -10.97
CA GLU A 87 -10.36 -9.37 -9.85
C GLU A 87 -8.99 -8.79 -10.22
N PHE A 88 -8.53 -9.03 -11.45
CA PHE A 88 -7.29 -8.43 -11.95
C PHE A 88 -7.44 -6.94 -12.22
N LEU A 89 -8.56 -6.49 -12.78
CA LEU A 89 -8.88 -5.07 -12.89
C LEU A 89 -8.91 -4.39 -11.51
N ASP A 90 -9.55 -5.02 -10.54
CA ASP A 90 -9.61 -4.51 -9.18
C ASP A 90 -8.20 -4.45 -8.53
N PHE A 91 -7.35 -5.45 -8.80
CA PHE A 91 -5.94 -5.40 -8.42
C PHE A 91 -5.22 -4.20 -9.02
N LEU A 92 -5.35 -3.95 -10.33
CA LEU A 92 -4.69 -2.83 -11.01
C LEU A 92 -5.22 -1.48 -10.54
N ILE A 93 -6.54 -1.32 -10.37
CA ILE A 93 -7.18 -0.08 -9.92
C ILE A 93 -6.78 0.23 -8.46
N SER A 94 -6.73 -0.76 -7.59
CA SER A 94 -6.29 -0.56 -6.21
C SER A 94 -4.80 -0.24 -6.13
N SER A 95 -3.97 -0.88 -6.97
CA SER A 95 -2.54 -0.62 -7.04
C SER A 95 -2.25 0.80 -7.55
N ILE A 96 -2.83 1.23 -8.68
CA ILE A 96 -2.63 2.59 -9.18
C ILE A 96 -3.10 3.66 -8.17
N THR A 97 -4.17 3.37 -7.43
CA THR A 97 -4.68 4.30 -6.41
C THR A 97 -3.71 4.41 -5.23
N SER A 98 -3.06 3.30 -4.83
CA SER A 98 -2.02 3.28 -3.80
C SER A 98 -0.79 4.09 -4.24
N GLU A 99 -0.19 3.75 -5.38
CA GLU A 99 0.99 4.43 -5.93
C GLU A 99 0.73 5.93 -6.08
N PHE A 100 -0.42 6.29 -6.64
CA PHE A 100 -0.76 7.70 -6.82
C PHE A 100 -1.03 8.42 -5.50
N SER A 101 -1.53 7.74 -4.48
CA SER A 101 -1.67 8.33 -3.14
C SER A 101 -0.32 8.66 -2.51
N GLY A 102 0.69 7.80 -2.71
CA GLY A 102 2.08 8.04 -2.35
C GLY A 102 2.66 9.23 -3.10
N CYS A 103 2.50 9.25 -4.42
CA CYS A 103 2.94 10.37 -5.27
C CYS A 103 2.39 11.72 -4.78
N VAL A 104 1.09 11.80 -4.48
CA VAL A 104 0.45 13.03 -3.98
C VAL A 104 1.01 13.42 -2.61
N LEU A 105 1.10 12.48 -1.66
CA LEU A 105 1.63 12.73 -0.33
C LEU A 105 3.06 13.28 -0.39
N TYR A 106 3.95 12.61 -1.10
CA TYR A 106 5.36 13.02 -1.22
C TYR A 106 5.52 14.36 -1.93
N SER A 107 4.70 14.61 -2.96
CA SER A 107 4.67 15.89 -3.64
C SER A 107 4.23 17.04 -2.73
N GLU A 108 3.24 16.84 -1.88
CA GLU A 108 2.77 17.85 -0.93
C GLU A 108 3.79 18.09 0.19
N ILE A 109 4.43 17.04 0.70
CA ILE A 109 5.51 17.19 1.69
C ILE A 109 6.63 18.03 1.10
N LYS A 110 7.18 17.65 -0.07
CA LYS A 110 8.30 18.37 -0.70
C LYS A 110 8.02 19.85 -0.99
N LYS A 111 6.76 20.19 -1.30
CA LYS A 111 6.35 21.58 -1.55
C LYS A 111 6.27 22.41 -0.28
N SER A 112 5.95 21.77 0.85
CA SER A 112 5.57 22.44 2.09
C SER A 112 6.72 22.57 3.09
N ILE A 113 7.79 21.75 2.97
CA ILE A 113 8.93 21.75 3.89
C ILE A 113 10.14 22.52 3.34
N LYS A 114 11.04 22.92 4.24
CA LYS A 114 12.29 23.64 3.93
C LYS A 114 13.52 22.78 4.11
N ASN A 115 13.45 21.73 4.98
CA ASN A 115 14.55 20.81 5.23
C ASN A 115 15.04 20.19 3.91
N PRO A 116 16.29 20.47 3.47
CA PRO A 116 16.77 20.04 2.16
C PRO A 116 16.86 18.52 2.03
N ASP A 117 17.32 17.82 3.08
CA ASP A 117 17.47 16.36 3.05
C ASP A 117 16.10 15.67 2.81
N LEU A 118 15.07 16.09 3.55
CA LEU A 118 13.73 15.53 3.40
C LEU A 118 13.08 15.96 2.09
N LYS A 119 13.32 17.18 1.64
CA LYS A 119 12.77 17.70 0.39
C LYS A 119 13.29 16.92 -0.80
N ASP A 120 14.59 16.59 -0.82
CA ASP A 120 15.22 15.79 -1.86
C ASP A 120 14.67 14.34 -1.84
N LEU A 121 14.62 13.72 -0.66
CA LEU A 121 14.01 12.39 -0.50
C LEU A 121 12.60 12.33 -1.11
N PHE A 122 11.69 13.19 -0.62
CA PHE A 122 10.31 13.17 -1.08
C PHE A 122 10.16 13.61 -2.55
N SER A 123 11.15 14.31 -3.10
CA SER A 123 11.20 14.58 -4.54
C SER A 123 11.45 13.31 -5.35
N TYR A 124 12.42 12.49 -4.92
CA TYR A 124 12.72 11.21 -5.58
C TYR A 124 11.58 10.21 -5.43
N MET A 125 11.05 10.06 -4.22
CA MET A 125 9.91 9.16 -3.99
C MET A 125 8.67 9.58 -4.82
N ALA A 126 8.33 10.86 -4.88
CA ALA A 126 7.22 11.34 -5.72
C ALA A 126 7.46 11.05 -7.21
N ARG A 127 8.71 11.11 -7.69
CA ARG A 127 9.09 10.76 -9.06
C ARG A 127 8.80 9.28 -9.32
N ASP A 128 9.25 8.40 -8.44
CA ASP A 128 9.13 6.95 -8.60
C ASP A 128 7.66 6.53 -8.55
N GLU A 129 6.88 7.00 -7.57
CA GLU A 129 5.44 6.74 -7.44
C GLU A 129 4.62 7.27 -8.64
N SER A 130 5.00 8.42 -9.18
CA SER A 130 4.38 8.96 -10.40
C SER A 130 4.62 8.03 -11.60
N ARG A 131 5.81 7.44 -11.69
CA ARG A 131 6.21 6.51 -12.73
C ARG A 131 5.44 5.20 -12.61
N HIS A 132 5.33 4.65 -11.38
CA HIS A 132 4.56 3.45 -11.09
C HIS A 132 3.08 3.62 -11.46
N ALA A 133 2.45 4.68 -10.97
CA ALA A 133 1.04 4.98 -11.28
C ALA A 133 0.81 5.19 -12.79
N GLY A 134 1.70 5.92 -13.46
CA GLY A 134 1.65 6.13 -14.91
C GLY A 134 1.77 4.82 -15.68
N PHE A 135 2.66 3.93 -15.24
CA PHE A 135 2.87 2.62 -15.85
C PHE A 135 1.66 1.71 -15.71
N ILE A 136 1.05 1.61 -14.52
CA ILE A 136 -0.19 0.84 -14.33
C ILE A 136 -1.31 1.40 -15.21
N ASN A 137 -1.42 2.74 -15.31
CA ASN A 137 -2.46 3.36 -16.12
C ASN A 137 -2.29 3.07 -17.63
N GLN A 138 -1.06 2.84 -18.09
CA GLN A 138 -0.82 2.37 -19.47
C GLN A 138 -1.37 0.95 -19.69
N TRP A 139 -1.22 0.05 -18.70
CA TRP A 139 -1.75 -1.31 -18.78
C TRP A 139 -3.27 -1.36 -18.69
N LEU A 140 -3.90 -0.47 -17.94
CA LEU A 140 -5.36 -0.35 -17.89
C LEU A 140 -5.98 -0.01 -19.25
N LYS A 141 -5.23 0.61 -20.17
CA LYS A 141 -5.70 0.87 -21.54
C LYS A 141 -5.98 -0.39 -22.35
N ASP A 142 -5.31 -1.51 -22.05
CA ASP A 142 -5.58 -2.80 -22.70
C ASP A 142 -6.98 -3.35 -22.39
N PHE A 143 -7.56 -2.88 -21.29
CA PHE A 143 -8.92 -3.19 -20.88
C PHE A 143 -9.92 -2.10 -21.32
N GLY A 144 -9.48 -1.15 -22.17
CA GLY A 144 -10.31 -0.03 -22.61
C GLY A 144 -10.66 0.98 -21.51
N ILE A 145 -9.94 0.95 -20.40
CA ILE A 145 -10.18 1.79 -19.22
C ILE A 145 -8.93 2.56 -18.83
N GLY A 146 -9.08 3.49 -17.88
CA GLY A 146 -8.00 4.24 -17.26
C GLY A 146 -8.54 4.99 -16.06
N VAL A 147 -7.68 5.34 -15.13
CA VAL A 147 -8.05 6.13 -13.95
C VAL A 147 -7.68 7.59 -14.19
N ASP A 148 -8.63 8.51 -13.99
CA ASP A 148 -8.36 9.96 -13.99
C ASP A 148 -7.70 10.37 -12.68
N LEU A 149 -6.38 10.31 -12.66
CA LEU A 149 -5.56 10.64 -11.49
C LEU A 149 -5.73 12.10 -11.06
N GLY A 150 -5.88 13.00 -12.02
CA GLY A 150 -6.10 14.42 -11.73
C GLY A 150 -7.44 14.66 -11.02
N PHE A 151 -8.48 13.94 -11.42
CA PHE A 151 -9.77 13.97 -10.76
C PHE A 151 -9.69 13.37 -9.35
N LEU A 152 -9.02 12.23 -9.17
CA LEU A 152 -8.81 11.61 -7.85
C LEU A 152 -8.15 12.59 -6.87
N ALA A 153 -7.06 13.24 -7.28
CA ALA A 153 -6.34 14.18 -6.41
C ALA A 153 -7.22 15.33 -5.89
N ARG A 154 -8.18 15.78 -6.72
CA ARG A 154 -9.08 16.90 -6.34
C ARG A 154 -10.28 16.46 -5.52
N THR A 155 -10.75 15.23 -5.66
CA THR A 155 -12.03 14.78 -5.10
C THR A 155 -11.90 13.82 -3.94
N LYS A 156 -10.80 13.06 -3.84
CA LYS A 156 -10.57 12.12 -2.74
C LYS A 156 -10.42 12.87 -1.42
N LYS A 157 -11.08 12.36 -0.37
CA LYS A 157 -10.93 12.91 0.97
C LYS A 157 -9.57 12.55 1.56
N TYR A 158 -8.83 13.56 2.01
CA TYR A 158 -7.54 13.38 2.68
C TYR A 158 -7.71 13.03 4.14
N THR A 159 -6.93 12.07 4.61
CA THR A 159 -6.85 11.67 6.02
C THR A 159 -5.62 12.33 6.65
N PHE A 160 -5.82 13.10 7.72
CA PHE A 160 -4.71 13.70 8.46
C PHE A 160 -4.05 12.66 9.35
N PHE A 161 -2.73 12.51 9.20
CA PHE A 161 -1.88 11.75 10.10
C PHE A 161 -0.70 12.61 10.57
N LYS A 162 -0.36 12.53 11.86
CA LYS A 162 0.93 13.08 12.34
C LYS A 162 2.09 12.40 11.62
N PRO A 163 3.27 13.07 11.47
CA PRO A 163 4.42 12.51 10.76
C PRO A 163 4.78 11.09 11.19
N LYS A 164 4.79 10.81 12.49
CA LYS A 164 5.07 9.46 13.00
C LYS A 164 4.12 8.38 12.48
N PHE A 165 2.85 8.71 12.28
CA PHE A 165 1.86 7.77 11.75
C PHE A 165 2.01 7.58 10.24
N ILE A 166 2.40 8.64 9.53
CA ILE A 166 2.85 8.53 8.14
C ILE A 166 4.03 7.54 8.07
N PHE A 167 5.04 7.70 8.91
CA PHE A 167 6.21 6.82 8.88
C PHE A 167 5.85 5.35 9.14
N TYR A 168 5.01 5.06 10.16
CA TYR A 168 4.59 3.67 10.41
C TYR A 168 3.76 3.08 9.28
N ALA A 169 2.75 3.84 8.82
CA ALA A 169 1.85 3.37 7.77
C ALA A 169 2.59 3.17 6.45
N THR A 170 3.40 4.16 6.04
CA THR A 170 4.09 4.12 4.75
C THR A 170 5.23 3.11 4.75
N TYR A 171 6.03 3.04 5.81
CA TYR A 171 7.03 1.98 5.94
C TYR A 171 6.44 0.58 5.73
N LEU A 172 5.31 0.30 6.39
CA LEU A 172 4.63 -0.97 6.24
C LEU A 172 4.04 -1.16 4.85
N SER A 173 3.49 -0.11 4.26
CA SER A 173 2.93 -0.16 2.89
C SER A 173 4.01 -0.49 1.87
N GLU A 174 5.16 0.18 1.91
CA GLU A 174 6.30 -0.06 1.02
C GLU A 174 6.86 -1.48 1.20
N LYS A 175 7.11 -1.88 2.44
CA LYS A 175 7.69 -3.21 2.71
C LYS A 175 6.73 -4.37 2.40
N ILE A 176 5.42 -4.18 2.59
CA ILE A 176 4.44 -5.19 2.19
C ILE A 176 4.22 -5.19 0.67
N GLY A 177 4.33 -4.03 0.02
CA GLY A 177 4.34 -3.89 -1.44
C GLY A 177 5.48 -4.70 -2.03
N TYR A 178 6.70 -4.50 -1.53
CA TYR A 178 7.85 -5.33 -1.86
C TYR A 178 7.58 -6.83 -1.69
N ALA A 179 7.10 -7.24 -0.51
CA ALA A 179 6.86 -8.66 -0.21
C ALA A 179 5.82 -9.30 -1.14
N ARG A 180 4.78 -8.54 -1.52
CA ARG A 180 3.75 -8.97 -2.47
C ARG A 180 4.31 -9.15 -3.88
N TYR A 181 4.99 -8.15 -4.39
CA TYR A 181 5.51 -8.17 -5.75
C TYR A 181 6.58 -9.23 -5.94
N ILE A 182 7.50 -9.38 -4.99
CA ILE A 182 8.54 -10.42 -5.06
C ILE A 182 7.94 -11.83 -4.94
N THR A 183 6.88 -12.01 -4.14
CA THR A 183 6.20 -13.30 -4.01
C THR A 183 5.55 -13.69 -5.34
N ILE A 184 4.81 -12.79 -5.99
CA ILE A 184 4.21 -13.03 -7.31
C ILE A 184 5.31 -13.31 -8.35
N TYR A 185 6.36 -12.48 -8.38
CA TYR A 185 7.45 -12.63 -9.33
C TYR A 185 8.11 -14.02 -9.21
N ARG A 186 8.41 -14.47 -8.00
CA ARG A 186 9.00 -15.80 -7.75
C ARG A 186 8.07 -16.95 -8.17
N ILE A 187 6.77 -16.84 -7.94
CA ILE A 187 5.79 -17.81 -8.41
C ILE A 187 5.89 -17.96 -9.93
N ILE A 188 5.86 -16.84 -10.63
CA ILE A 188 5.87 -16.82 -12.10
C ILE A 188 7.25 -17.20 -12.67
N GLN A 189 8.34 -16.84 -11.99
CA GLN A 189 9.67 -17.28 -12.39
C GLN A 189 9.83 -18.80 -12.33
N ASN A 190 9.27 -19.44 -11.31
CA ASN A 190 9.27 -20.89 -11.13
C ASN A 190 8.25 -21.60 -12.01
N LYS A 191 7.16 -20.94 -12.38
CA LYS A 191 6.05 -21.47 -13.19
C LYS A 191 5.60 -20.43 -14.22
N PRO A 192 6.38 -20.25 -15.32
CA PRO A 192 6.10 -19.22 -16.32
C PRO A 192 4.71 -19.34 -17.00
N GLU A 193 4.14 -20.53 -17.02
CA GLU A 193 2.80 -20.82 -17.57
C GLU A 193 1.68 -20.16 -16.76
N LEU A 194 1.91 -19.79 -15.51
CA LEU A 194 0.92 -19.07 -14.67
C LEU A 194 0.88 -17.56 -14.95
N ARG A 195 1.77 -17.07 -15.80
CA ARG A 195 1.79 -15.65 -16.16
C ARG A 195 0.67 -15.30 -17.12
N PHE A 196 -0.48 -14.95 -16.62
CA PHE A 196 -1.63 -14.54 -17.43
C PHE A 196 -1.57 -13.08 -17.90
N HIS A 197 -0.66 -12.25 -17.37
CA HIS A 197 -0.45 -10.87 -17.79
C HIS A 197 1.03 -10.46 -17.75
N PRO A 198 1.55 -9.73 -18.75
CA PRO A 198 2.97 -9.39 -18.81
C PRO A 198 3.44 -8.39 -17.74
N ILE A 199 2.58 -7.61 -17.10
CA ILE A 199 2.96 -6.64 -16.06
C ILE A 199 3.80 -7.26 -14.94
N PHE A 200 3.61 -8.53 -14.66
CA PHE A 200 4.35 -9.26 -13.63
C PHE A 200 5.86 -9.38 -13.92
N LEU A 201 6.30 -9.18 -15.17
CA LEU A 201 7.72 -9.16 -15.53
C LEU A 201 8.45 -7.92 -15.00
N TRP A 202 7.70 -6.87 -14.67
CA TRP A 202 8.27 -5.65 -14.10
C TRP A 202 8.44 -5.70 -12.58
N PHE A 203 7.83 -6.66 -11.91
CA PHE A 203 7.80 -6.73 -10.44
C PHE A 203 9.17 -6.92 -9.82
N GLU A 204 10.13 -7.59 -10.48
CA GLU A 204 11.50 -7.76 -9.98
C GLU A 204 12.17 -6.41 -9.65
N LYS A 205 12.21 -5.52 -10.63
CA LYS A 205 12.85 -4.20 -10.46
C LYS A 205 11.97 -3.23 -9.71
N TRP A 206 10.65 -3.36 -9.84
CA TRP A 206 9.70 -2.58 -9.05
C TRP A 206 9.92 -2.80 -7.55
N CYS A 207 10.15 -4.04 -7.14
CA CYS A 207 10.50 -4.37 -5.76
C CYS A 207 11.68 -3.55 -5.21
N ASN A 208 12.66 -3.19 -6.06
CA ASN A 208 13.79 -2.39 -5.61
C ASN A 208 13.38 -0.96 -5.22
N ASP A 209 12.42 -0.37 -5.92
CA ASP A 209 11.91 0.95 -5.58
C ASP A 209 11.12 0.89 -4.26
N GLU A 210 10.16 -0.04 -4.14
CA GLU A 210 9.39 -0.25 -2.90
C GLU A 210 10.31 -0.49 -1.70
N PHE A 211 11.34 -1.32 -1.89
CA PHE A 211 12.29 -1.62 -0.82
C PHE A 211 13.05 -0.36 -0.39
N ARG A 212 13.52 0.45 -1.36
CA ARG A 212 14.26 1.71 -1.15
C ARG A 212 13.40 2.76 -0.45
N HIS A 213 12.12 2.90 -0.86
CA HIS A 213 11.16 3.77 -0.19
C HIS A 213 11.01 3.38 1.29
N GLY A 214 10.86 2.09 1.57
CA GLY A 214 10.79 1.60 2.94
C GLY A 214 12.08 1.86 3.74
N GLU A 215 13.28 1.74 3.11
CA GLU A 215 14.55 2.08 3.76
C GLU A 215 14.61 3.54 4.22
N ALA A 216 14.05 4.48 3.43
CA ALA A 216 13.98 5.88 3.80
C ALA A 216 13.20 6.09 5.12
N PHE A 217 12.04 5.46 5.23
CA PHE A 217 11.23 5.55 6.47
C PHE A 217 11.89 4.82 7.64
N ALA A 218 12.63 3.73 7.39
CA ALA A 218 13.43 3.07 8.43
C ALA A 218 14.48 4.02 9.00
N LEU A 219 15.23 4.73 8.14
CA LEU A 219 16.21 5.71 8.56
C LEU A 219 15.59 6.87 9.34
N LEU A 220 14.46 7.42 8.89
CA LEU A 220 13.72 8.48 9.60
C LEU A 220 13.26 8.03 10.99
N MET A 221 12.81 6.79 11.14
CA MET A 221 12.41 6.27 12.45
C MET A 221 13.61 5.96 13.34
N ARG A 222 14.70 5.44 12.77
CA ARG A 222 15.94 5.12 13.50
C ARG A 222 16.70 6.39 13.91
N SER A 223 16.63 7.47 13.13
CA SER A 223 17.20 8.78 13.52
C SER A 223 16.50 9.39 14.75
N THR A 224 15.27 8.94 15.03
CA THR A 224 14.45 9.48 16.11
C THR A 224 13.94 8.36 17.03
N PRO A 225 14.80 7.77 17.91
CA PRO A 225 14.47 6.58 18.71
C PRO A 225 13.20 6.70 19.57
N LYS A 226 12.81 7.92 19.96
CA LYS A 226 11.55 8.15 20.70
C LYS A 226 10.32 7.66 19.94
N LEU A 227 10.37 7.59 18.60
CA LEU A 227 9.27 7.07 17.78
C LEU A 227 9.07 5.56 17.96
N LEU A 228 10.08 4.84 18.42
CA LEU A 228 10.08 3.39 18.54
C LEU A 228 9.86 2.90 19.98
N ASN A 229 9.77 3.84 20.94
CA ASN A 229 9.76 3.53 22.36
C ASN A 229 8.53 4.09 23.10
N GLY A 230 8.36 3.66 24.36
CA GLY A 230 7.28 4.14 25.24
C GLY A 230 5.89 3.88 24.68
N GLY A 231 4.99 4.83 24.78
CA GLY A 231 3.63 4.75 24.27
C GLY A 231 3.52 4.58 22.76
N ASN A 232 4.58 4.90 22.00
CA ASN A 232 4.59 4.69 20.54
C ASN A 232 4.60 3.21 20.18
N ARG A 233 5.06 2.31 21.07
CA ARG A 233 4.97 0.85 20.87
C ARG A 233 3.52 0.37 20.67
N LEU A 234 2.56 1.03 21.34
CA LEU A 234 1.12 0.72 21.16
C LEU A 234 0.65 1.08 19.73
N TRP A 235 1.12 2.21 19.21
CA TRP A 235 0.81 2.61 17.85
C TRP A 235 1.47 1.73 16.80
N ILE A 236 2.74 1.36 16.98
CA ILE A 236 3.43 0.40 16.11
C ILE A 236 2.63 -0.91 16.03
N ARG A 237 2.18 -1.43 17.19
CA ARG A 237 1.35 -2.62 17.24
C ARG A 237 0.03 -2.45 16.49
N PHE A 238 -0.62 -1.31 16.67
CA PHE A 238 -1.85 -0.99 15.94
C PHE A 238 -1.62 -1.01 14.44
N PHE A 239 -0.59 -0.32 13.93
CA PHE A 239 -0.31 -0.25 12.50
C PHE A 239 0.08 -1.61 11.90
N LEU A 240 0.92 -2.39 12.57
CA LEU A 240 1.25 -3.76 12.15
C LEU A 240 -0.02 -4.59 11.96
N LEU A 241 -0.87 -4.64 12.98
CA LEU A 241 -2.09 -5.46 12.95
C LEU A 241 -3.12 -4.92 11.95
N ALA A 242 -3.29 -3.60 11.87
CA ALA A 242 -4.23 -2.99 10.93
C ALA A 242 -3.82 -3.25 9.48
N VAL A 243 -2.52 -3.10 9.15
CA VAL A 243 -2.02 -3.37 7.80
C VAL A 243 -2.15 -4.86 7.47
N TYR A 244 -1.73 -5.76 8.37
CA TYR A 244 -1.80 -7.20 8.13
C TYR A 244 -3.26 -7.69 7.97
N ALA A 245 -4.15 -7.26 8.86
CA ALA A 245 -5.57 -7.63 8.77
C ALA A 245 -6.22 -7.09 7.49
N THR A 246 -5.90 -5.85 7.09
CA THR A 246 -6.41 -5.24 5.85
C THR A 246 -5.91 -6.01 4.62
N MET A 247 -4.64 -6.41 4.61
CA MET A 247 -4.07 -7.21 3.52
C MET A 247 -4.76 -8.56 3.41
N TYR A 248 -4.88 -9.29 4.52
CA TYR A 248 -5.54 -10.59 4.56
C TYR A 248 -6.97 -10.50 4.00
N VAL A 249 -7.78 -9.56 4.45
CA VAL A 249 -9.16 -9.38 3.98
C VAL A 249 -9.18 -9.05 2.47
N ARG A 250 -8.30 -8.16 2.02
CA ARG A 250 -8.23 -7.72 0.61
C ARG A 250 -7.83 -8.86 -0.33
N ASP A 251 -6.80 -9.63 0.03
CA ASP A 251 -6.31 -10.68 -0.85
C ASP A 251 -7.31 -11.85 -0.92
N HIS A 252 -8.04 -12.12 0.15
CA HIS A 252 -9.14 -13.09 0.16
C HIS A 252 -10.39 -12.64 -0.63
N SER A 253 -10.53 -11.36 -0.97
CA SER A 253 -11.58 -10.90 -1.89
C SER A 253 -11.25 -11.17 -3.36
N ARG A 254 -10.07 -11.75 -3.67
CA ARG A 254 -9.60 -12.03 -5.04
C ARG A 254 -9.19 -13.49 -5.21
N PRO A 255 -10.10 -14.45 -4.99
CA PRO A 255 -9.76 -15.88 -5.03
C PRO A 255 -9.37 -16.37 -6.42
N GLU A 256 -9.99 -15.89 -7.52
CA GLU A 256 -9.66 -16.29 -8.88
C GLU A 256 -8.30 -15.75 -9.32
N PHE A 257 -7.90 -14.56 -8.86
CA PHE A 257 -6.57 -14.01 -9.07
C PHE A 257 -5.48 -14.92 -8.45
N HIS A 258 -5.64 -15.31 -7.20
CA HIS A 258 -4.69 -16.19 -6.51
C HIS A 258 -4.69 -17.60 -7.10
N LYS A 259 -5.84 -18.12 -7.47
CA LYS A 259 -5.98 -19.41 -8.16
C LYS A 259 -5.23 -19.41 -9.50
N ALA A 260 -5.31 -18.32 -10.27
CA ALA A 260 -4.56 -18.17 -11.52
C ALA A 260 -3.04 -18.15 -11.30
N LEU A 261 -2.58 -17.68 -10.14
CA LEU A 261 -1.19 -17.76 -9.70
C LEU A 261 -0.81 -19.12 -9.08
N GLY A 262 -1.75 -20.07 -9.01
CA GLY A 262 -1.52 -21.41 -8.47
C GLY A 262 -1.27 -21.44 -6.96
N VAL A 263 -1.81 -20.49 -6.19
CA VAL A 263 -1.63 -20.38 -4.74
C VAL A 263 -2.97 -20.04 -4.08
N SER A 264 -3.20 -20.50 -2.85
CA SER A 264 -4.35 -20.01 -2.08
C SER A 264 -4.09 -18.61 -1.53
N PRO A 265 -5.13 -17.75 -1.34
CA PRO A 265 -4.95 -16.45 -0.69
C PRO A 265 -4.26 -16.58 0.68
N THR A 266 -4.63 -17.58 1.49
CA THR A 266 -4.05 -17.81 2.82
C THR A 266 -2.55 -18.15 2.75
N ASP A 267 -2.12 -19.01 1.83
CA ASP A 267 -0.70 -19.38 1.68
C ASP A 267 0.11 -18.19 1.14
N TYR A 268 -0.49 -17.43 0.22
CA TYR A 268 0.10 -16.20 -0.30
C TYR A 268 0.32 -15.18 0.83
N ASP A 269 -0.73 -14.87 1.60
CA ASP A 269 -0.66 -13.94 2.73
C ASP A 269 0.32 -14.40 3.79
N ARG A 270 0.34 -15.70 4.12
CA ARG A 270 1.33 -16.25 5.05
C ARG A 270 2.74 -15.92 4.60
N LYS A 271 3.06 -16.16 3.34
CA LYS A 271 4.39 -15.86 2.79
C LYS A 271 4.71 -14.37 2.79
N VAL A 272 3.77 -13.53 2.38
CA VAL A 272 3.92 -12.07 2.37
C VAL A 272 4.13 -11.52 3.77
N LEU A 273 3.33 -11.97 4.74
CA LEU A 273 3.42 -11.49 6.12
C LEU A 273 4.69 -12.00 6.84
N GLU A 274 5.17 -13.22 6.53
CA GLU A 274 6.46 -13.73 7.01
C GLU A 274 7.61 -12.85 6.52
N ILE A 275 7.70 -12.60 5.21
CA ILE A 275 8.72 -11.72 4.61
C ILE A 275 8.65 -10.32 5.24
N THR A 276 7.44 -9.75 5.34
CA THR A 276 7.26 -8.42 5.92
C THR A 276 7.66 -8.39 7.39
N SER A 277 7.30 -9.41 8.18
CA SER A 277 7.68 -9.50 9.59
C SER A 277 9.20 -9.56 9.76
N ASP A 278 9.90 -10.32 8.92
CA ASP A 278 11.35 -10.39 8.96
C ASP A 278 12.00 -9.05 8.62
N ILE A 279 11.49 -8.35 7.60
CA ILE A 279 11.96 -7.01 7.24
C ILE A 279 11.70 -6.01 8.37
N THR A 280 10.54 -6.07 9.03
CA THR A 280 10.17 -5.10 10.06
C THR A 280 11.02 -5.19 11.32
N LYS A 281 11.77 -6.30 11.52
CA LYS A 281 12.79 -6.43 12.58
C LYS A 281 13.90 -5.37 12.47
N GLN A 282 14.10 -4.80 11.29
CA GLN A 282 15.03 -3.69 11.06
C GLN A 282 14.74 -2.48 11.95
N VAL A 283 13.46 -2.22 12.24
CA VAL A 283 13.04 -0.93 12.84
C VAL A 283 12.07 -1.08 14.01
N PHE A 284 11.24 -2.12 14.05
CA PHE A 284 10.25 -2.27 15.10
C PHE A 284 10.75 -3.12 16.26
N PRO A 285 10.43 -2.73 17.52
CA PRO A 285 10.90 -3.40 18.73
C PRO A 285 10.19 -4.74 19.00
N PHE A 286 9.36 -5.21 18.11
CA PHE A 286 8.68 -6.51 18.13
C PHE A 286 8.03 -6.79 16.78
N THR A 287 7.69 -8.06 16.54
CA THR A 287 6.86 -8.50 15.41
C THR A 287 5.61 -9.20 15.90
N ILE A 288 4.64 -9.41 15.01
CA ILE A 288 3.45 -10.23 15.29
C ILE A 288 3.87 -11.70 15.32
N ASN A 289 3.35 -12.46 16.28
CA ASN A 289 3.61 -13.91 16.35
C ASN A 289 2.71 -14.64 15.33
N LEU A 290 3.24 -14.83 14.12
CA LEU A 290 2.53 -15.51 13.03
C LEU A 290 2.42 -17.04 13.23
N ASP A 291 3.14 -17.62 14.20
CA ASP A 291 3.01 -19.04 14.58
C ASP A 291 1.82 -19.26 15.52
N ASP A 292 1.26 -18.20 16.08
CA ASP A 292 0.06 -18.30 16.93
C ASP A 292 -1.19 -18.43 16.05
N SER A 293 -1.84 -19.60 16.09
CA SER A 293 -3.07 -19.87 15.32
C SER A 293 -4.19 -18.86 15.56
N ARG A 294 -4.23 -18.25 16.77
CA ARG A 294 -5.24 -17.25 17.14
C ARG A 294 -5.13 -15.97 16.32
N VAL A 295 -3.95 -15.65 15.77
CA VAL A 295 -3.77 -14.53 14.85
C VAL A 295 -4.56 -14.78 13.58
N TRP A 296 -4.38 -15.96 12.98
CA TRP A 296 -5.07 -16.37 11.75
C TRP A 296 -6.57 -16.56 11.95
N GLU A 297 -7.00 -17.09 13.11
CA GLU A 297 -8.42 -17.15 13.49
C GLU A 297 -9.06 -15.75 13.51
N CYS A 298 -8.35 -14.75 14.06
CA CYS A 298 -8.83 -13.39 14.10
C CYS A 298 -8.89 -12.76 12.69
N PHE A 299 -7.88 -12.98 11.85
CA PHE A 299 -7.89 -12.51 10.46
C PHE A 299 -9.06 -13.12 9.69
N GLU A 300 -9.25 -14.44 9.79
CA GLU A 300 -10.36 -15.13 9.13
C GLU A 300 -11.73 -14.64 9.62
N LYS A 301 -11.86 -14.36 10.92
CA LYS A 301 -13.09 -13.79 11.46
C LYS A 301 -13.35 -12.38 10.95
N LEU A 302 -12.30 -11.53 10.82
CA LEU A 302 -12.42 -10.20 10.24
C LEU A 302 -12.83 -10.27 8.77
N ARG A 303 -12.26 -11.21 8.00
CA ARG A 303 -12.63 -11.48 6.62
C ARG A 303 -14.11 -11.81 6.49
N LYS A 304 -14.60 -12.82 7.24
CA LYS A 304 -16.03 -13.22 7.23
C LYS A 304 -16.95 -12.06 7.58
N ILE A 305 -16.55 -11.21 8.54
CA ILE A 305 -17.32 -10.01 8.89
C ILE A 305 -17.35 -9.03 7.72
N SER A 306 -16.23 -8.84 7.03
CA SER A 306 -16.16 -7.96 5.85
C SER A 306 -17.09 -8.45 4.73
N ASP A 307 -17.03 -9.74 4.40
CA ASP A 307 -17.89 -10.35 3.38
C ASP A 307 -19.39 -10.16 3.70
N GLU A 308 -19.77 -10.38 4.96
CA GLU A 308 -21.15 -10.21 5.40
C GLU A 308 -21.59 -8.73 5.36
N VAL A 309 -20.68 -7.80 5.72
CA VAL A 309 -20.95 -6.36 5.62
C VAL A 309 -21.19 -5.96 4.17
N ASP A 310 -20.39 -6.46 3.24
CA ASP A 310 -20.53 -6.12 1.81
C ASP A 310 -21.79 -6.76 1.21
N HIS A 311 -22.11 -7.99 1.57
CA HIS A 311 -23.40 -8.59 1.23
C HIS A 311 -24.59 -7.76 1.73
N LEU A 312 -24.56 -7.33 2.99
CA LEU A 312 -25.64 -6.52 3.58
C LEU A 312 -25.74 -5.11 2.98
N LYS A 313 -24.67 -4.56 2.42
CA LYS A 313 -24.74 -3.31 1.65
C LYS A 313 -25.56 -3.49 0.36
N GLN A 314 -25.37 -4.61 -0.33
CA GLN A 314 -26.10 -4.94 -1.55
C GLN A 314 -27.59 -5.20 -1.27
N VAL A 315 -27.92 -5.90 -0.18
CA VAL A 315 -29.31 -6.16 0.23
C VAL A 315 -30.04 -4.86 0.60
N GLY A 316 -29.37 -3.94 1.28
CA GLY A 316 -29.94 -2.66 1.72
C GLY A 316 -30.98 -2.80 2.82
N GLY A 317 -31.70 -1.71 3.12
CA GLY A 317 -32.78 -1.67 4.09
C GLY A 317 -32.33 -1.50 5.55
N ILE A 318 -33.34 -1.22 6.44
CA ILE A 318 -33.07 -0.85 7.83
C ILE A 318 -32.51 -2.03 8.67
N PHE A 319 -32.99 -3.24 8.43
CA PHE A 319 -32.50 -4.44 9.11
C PHE A 319 -31.04 -4.73 8.74
N SER A 320 -30.66 -4.56 7.46
CA SER A 320 -29.27 -4.66 7.01
C SER A 320 -28.39 -3.60 7.65
N ALA A 321 -28.89 -2.37 7.82
CA ALA A 321 -28.15 -1.31 8.53
C ALA A 321 -27.90 -1.66 10.00
N ILE A 322 -28.89 -2.16 10.73
CA ILE A 322 -28.75 -2.58 12.13
C ILE A 322 -27.74 -3.74 12.22
N LYS A 323 -27.87 -4.76 11.36
CA LYS A 323 -26.97 -5.91 11.35
C LYS A 323 -25.51 -5.49 11.04
N ARG A 324 -25.29 -4.57 10.10
CA ARG A 324 -23.97 -4.00 9.83
C ARG A 324 -23.41 -3.29 11.07
N GLY A 325 -24.23 -2.56 11.83
CA GLY A 325 -23.80 -1.96 13.10
C GLY A 325 -23.28 -3.01 14.09
N ALA A 326 -24.01 -4.11 14.26
CA ALA A 326 -23.59 -5.23 15.12
C ALA A 326 -22.28 -5.87 14.61
N LEU A 327 -22.11 -6.03 13.30
CA LEU A 327 -20.89 -6.57 12.70
C LEU A 327 -19.68 -5.65 12.91
N VAL A 328 -19.85 -4.33 12.87
CA VAL A 328 -18.79 -3.36 13.23
C VAL A 328 -18.32 -3.55 14.68
N VAL A 329 -19.26 -3.75 15.60
CA VAL A 329 -18.93 -4.06 17.01
C VAL A 329 -18.16 -5.37 17.10
N ALA A 330 -18.60 -6.42 16.38
CA ALA A 330 -17.93 -7.72 16.35
C ALA A 330 -16.52 -7.62 15.74
N ALA A 331 -16.34 -6.83 14.67
CA ALA A 331 -15.02 -6.56 14.07
C ALA A 331 -14.10 -5.85 15.08
N THR A 332 -14.61 -4.82 15.75
CA THR A 332 -13.86 -4.10 16.79
C THR A 332 -13.42 -5.02 17.91
N ALA A 333 -14.32 -5.85 18.43
CA ALA A 333 -14.00 -6.83 19.48
C ALA A 333 -12.96 -7.87 19.02
N THR A 334 -13.07 -8.32 17.75
CA THR A 334 -12.10 -9.25 17.17
C THR A 334 -10.72 -8.59 17.00
N PHE A 335 -10.67 -7.34 16.53
CA PHE A 335 -9.42 -6.58 16.43
C PHE A 335 -8.80 -6.31 17.79
N LEU A 336 -9.59 -6.00 18.81
CA LEU A 336 -9.09 -5.85 20.19
C LEU A 336 -8.54 -7.17 20.74
N ARG A 337 -9.21 -8.31 20.49
CA ARG A 337 -8.67 -9.64 20.82
C ARG A 337 -7.31 -9.85 20.14
N LEU A 338 -7.22 -9.61 18.84
CA LEU A 338 -5.96 -9.69 18.06
C LEU A 338 -4.89 -8.76 18.64
N TYR A 339 -5.26 -7.54 19.00
CA TYR A 339 -4.37 -6.54 19.60
C TYR A 339 -3.80 -6.99 20.95
N MET A 340 -4.50 -7.81 21.71
CA MET A 340 -4.08 -8.33 23.02
C MET A 340 -3.23 -9.61 22.94
N LEU A 341 -3.10 -10.25 21.78
CA LEU A 341 -2.27 -11.45 21.63
C LEU A 341 -0.79 -11.15 21.87
N PRO A 342 0.02 -12.09 22.34
CA PRO A 342 1.45 -11.88 22.53
C PRO A 342 2.17 -11.47 21.25
N VAL A 343 3.16 -10.61 21.37
CA VAL A 343 4.09 -10.24 20.29
C VAL A 343 5.44 -10.89 20.54
N VAL A 344 6.23 -11.06 19.49
CA VAL A 344 7.61 -11.55 19.58
C VAL A 344 8.52 -10.33 19.77
N PRO A 345 9.21 -10.19 20.92
CA PRO A 345 10.17 -9.11 21.12
C PRO A 345 11.29 -9.16 20.07
N ASN A 346 11.77 -8.00 19.69
CA ASN A 346 12.87 -7.84 18.75
C ASN A 346 13.92 -6.84 19.29
N GLU A 347 15.17 -7.25 19.19
CA GLU A 347 16.31 -6.35 19.39
C GLU A 347 16.67 -5.73 18.05
N LEU A 348 16.76 -4.39 18.02
CA LEU A 348 17.07 -3.70 16.78
C LEU A 348 18.51 -3.99 16.35
N PRO A 349 18.75 -4.36 15.08
CA PRO A 349 20.11 -4.61 14.60
C PRO A 349 20.95 -3.33 14.62
N SER A 350 22.29 -3.49 14.72
CA SER A 350 23.24 -2.38 14.58
C SER A 350 23.16 -1.76 13.19
N ASP A 351 23.09 -2.60 12.17
CA ASP A 351 22.94 -2.16 10.79
C ASP A 351 21.52 -1.69 10.55
N ILE A 352 21.40 -0.40 10.20
CA ILE A 352 20.10 0.22 10.02
C ILE A 352 19.51 -0.14 8.66
N ARG A 353 20.34 -0.28 7.65
CA ARG A 353 19.90 -0.60 6.29
C ARG A 353 19.96 -2.10 6.03
N MET A 354 18.97 -2.57 5.28
CA MET A 354 18.91 -3.93 4.76
C MET A 354 19.12 -3.93 3.24
N ALA A 355 19.68 -5.03 2.74
CA ALA A 355 19.62 -5.32 1.32
C ALA A 355 18.34 -6.09 0.99
N PRO A 356 17.74 -5.91 -0.20
CA PRO A 356 16.65 -6.75 -0.65
C PRO A 356 17.10 -8.22 -0.66
N VAL A 357 16.29 -9.10 -0.09
CA VAL A 357 16.54 -10.55 -0.13
C VAL A 357 15.71 -11.12 -1.27
N TRP A 358 16.39 -11.52 -2.32
CA TRP A 358 15.80 -12.13 -3.51
C TRP A 358 15.65 -13.63 -3.40
#